data_6c9d02e99fc0247a2ef074a0870d4c3d
#
_entry.id   6c9d02e99fc0247a2ef074a0870d4c3d
#
_cell.length_a   1.000
_cell.length_b   1.000
_cell.length_c   1.000
_cell.angle_alpha   90.00
_cell.angle_beta   90.00
_cell.angle_gamma   90.00
#
_symmetry.space_group_name_H-M   'P 1'
#
loop_
_entity.id
_entity.type
_entity.pdbx_description
1 polymer ?
#
loop_
_entity_poly.entity_id
_entity_poly.type
_entity_poly.pdbx_seq_one_letter_code
_entity_poly.pdbx_strand_id
1 'polypeptide(L)'
;MASKKIAMYAEKKYELEEIRDEMKAQFDKHVWFDVEFKDEILRELGETKTLLLIFERWYMRTGGYASLIIMLSEFKGYQSADIISTGGRDDFVSWGAESNFAKLGEDALRTLGFVSKVC
;
A
#
# COMPACT_ATOMS: atom_id res chain seq x y z
N MET A 1 -14.34 12.47 -3.55
CA MET A 1 -13.31 11.83 -2.73
C MET A 1 -11.99 11.83 -3.49
N ALA A 2 -10.94 12.32 -2.87
CA ALA A 2 -9.62 12.33 -3.50
C ALA A 2 -8.99 10.94 -3.39
N SER A 3 -8.28 10.53 -4.44
CA SER A 3 -7.55 9.28 -4.43
C SER A 3 -6.22 9.43 -5.17
N LYS A 4 -5.28 8.57 -4.83
CA LYS A 4 -3.98 8.51 -5.47
C LYS A 4 -3.68 7.06 -5.80
N LYS A 5 -3.19 6.84 -7.02
CA LYS A 5 -2.83 5.50 -7.50
C LYS A 5 -1.37 5.46 -7.91
N ILE A 6 -0.68 4.41 -7.53
CA ILE A 6 0.71 4.17 -7.91
C ILE A 6 0.84 2.71 -8.29
N ALA A 7 1.44 2.45 -9.44
CA ALA A 7 1.74 1.08 -9.88
C ALA A 7 3.23 0.84 -9.77
N MET A 8 3.62 -0.30 -9.18
CA MET A 8 5.01 -0.65 -8.98
C MET A 8 5.27 -2.08 -9.43
N TYR A 9 6.51 -2.38 -9.75
CA TYR A 9 6.91 -3.67 -10.32
C TYR A 9 8.25 -4.12 -9.75
N ALA A 10 8.44 -5.44 -9.66
CA ALA A 10 9.70 -6.01 -9.22
C ALA A 10 9.87 -7.42 -9.77
N GLU A 11 11.12 -7.85 -9.88
CA GLU A 11 11.40 -9.28 -9.99
C GLU A 11 11.28 -9.87 -8.60
N LYS A 12 10.80 -11.09 -8.52
CA LYS A 12 10.54 -11.72 -7.23
C LYS A 12 11.82 -11.92 -6.44
N LYS A 13 11.86 -11.36 -5.24
CA LYS A 13 12.90 -11.61 -4.24
C LYS A 13 12.30 -12.15 -2.96
N TYR A 14 11.05 -11.82 -2.69
CA TYR A 14 10.36 -12.16 -1.45
C TYR A 14 9.00 -12.77 -1.77
N GLU A 15 8.49 -13.60 -0.90
CA GLU A 15 7.11 -14.05 -0.99
C GLU A 15 6.18 -12.89 -0.68
N LEU A 16 4.95 -12.93 -1.20
CA LEU A 16 4.00 -11.85 -0.96
C LEU A 16 3.73 -11.66 0.53
N GLU A 17 3.69 -12.76 1.27
CA GLU A 17 3.48 -12.70 2.73
C GLU A 17 4.64 -12.04 3.45
N GLU A 18 5.87 -12.23 2.96
CA GLU A 18 7.04 -11.56 3.52
C GLU A 18 6.98 -10.06 3.25
N ILE A 19 6.52 -9.68 2.06
CA ILE A 19 6.34 -8.27 1.72
C ILE A 19 5.31 -7.63 2.66
N ARG A 20 4.20 -8.32 2.90
CA ARG A 20 3.18 -7.85 3.85
C ARG A 20 3.79 -7.62 5.23
N ASP A 21 4.52 -8.60 5.73
CA ASP A 21 5.08 -8.52 7.08
C ASP A 21 6.08 -7.38 7.20
N GLU A 22 6.89 -7.17 6.18
CA GLU A 22 7.85 -6.07 6.17
C GLU A 22 7.16 -4.72 6.10
N MET A 23 6.10 -4.60 5.31
CA MET A 23 5.34 -3.35 5.25
C MET A 23 4.69 -3.03 6.59
N LYS A 24 4.13 -4.03 7.26
CA LYS A 24 3.57 -3.84 8.59
C LYS A 24 4.64 -3.37 9.56
N ALA A 25 5.82 -3.97 9.52
CA ALA A 25 6.92 -3.59 10.39
C ALA A 25 7.39 -2.16 10.12
N GLN A 26 7.48 -1.79 8.84
CA GLN A 26 7.91 -0.44 8.50
C GLN A 26 6.89 0.62 8.94
N PHE A 27 5.60 0.34 8.78
CA PHE A 27 4.56 1.27 9.22
C PHE A 27 4.56 1.42 10.75
N ASP A 28 4.85 0.37 11.48
CA ASP A 28 4.91 0.43 12.94
C ASP A 28 6.08 1.28 13.46
N LYS A 29 7.11 1.49 12.65
CA LYS A 29 8.25 2.31 13.04
C LYS A 29 7.96 3.81 12.97
N HIS A 30 6.89 4.21 12.32
CA HIS A 30 6.56 5.61 12.18
C HIS A 30 5.81 6.09 13.42
N VAL A 31 6.52 6.75 14.32
CA VAL A 31 5.97 7.21 15.61
C VAL A 31 4.85 8.22 15.42
N TRP A 32 4.90 8.95 14.30
CA TRP A 32 3.95 10.01 14.04
C TRP A 32 2.71 9.53 13.28
N PHE A 33 2.71 8.27 12.86
CA PHE A 33 1.64 7.73 12.02
C PHE A 33 1.00 6.54 12.72
N ASP A 34 -0.30 6.67 12.95
CA ASP A 34 -1.07 5.60 13.57
C ASP A 34 -1.71 4.78 12.46
N VAL A 35 -0.91 3.98 11.79
CA VAL A 35 -1.38 3.15 10.69
C VAL A 35 -1.78 1.79 11.23
N GLU A 36 -3.02 1.41 10.96
CA GLU A 36 -3.53 0.11 11.36
C GLU A 36 -3.67 -0.80 10.14
N PHE A 37 -3.25 -2.04 10.30
CA PHE A 37 -3.54 -3.09 9.32
C PHE A 37 -4.95 -3.60 9.60
N LYS A 38 -5.84 -3.51 8.61
CA LYS A 38 -7.26 -3.81 8.82
C LYS A 38 -7.65 -5.18 8.33
N ASP A 39 -7.20 -5.58 7.15
CA ASP A 39 -7.63 -6.84 6.56
C ASP A 39 -6.76 -7.21 5.37
N GLU A 40 -6.91 -8.45 4.93
CA GLU A 40 -6.21 -8.92 3.74
C GLU A 40 -7.03 -10.00 3.04
N ILE A 41 -6.78 -10.17 1.74
CA ILE A 41 -7.35 -11.28 0.97
C ILE A 41 -6.19 -11.92 0.21
N LEU A 42 -5.98 -13.21 0.46
CA LEU A 42 -5.00 -14.00 -0.30
C LEU A 42 -5.73 -14.89 -1.28
N ARG A 43 -5.31 -14.89 -2.52
CA ARG A 43 -5.91 -15.72 -3.55
C ARG A 43 -4.86 -16.32 -4.46
N GLU A 44 -5.00 -17.60 -4.73
CA GLU A 44 -4.14 -18.31 -5.67
C GLU A 44 -5.03 -18.89 -6.76
N LEU A 45 -4.76 -18.53 -8.02
CA LEU A 45 -5.48 -19.02 -9.18
C LEU A 45 -4.46 -19.44 -10.22
N GLY A 46 -4.32 -20.77 -10.40
CA GLY A 46 -3.30 -21.29 -11.31
C GLY A 46 -1.92 -20.84 -10.88
N GLU A 47 -1.21 -20.20 -11.78
CA GLU A 47 0.14 -19.71 -11.52
C GLU A 47 0.17 -18.29 -10.94
N THR A 48 -1.00 -17.70 -10.72
CA THR A 48 -1.12 -16.33 -10.22
C THR A 48 -1.45 -16.34 -8.74
N LYS A 49 -0.73 -15.51 -7.99
CA LYS A 49 -0.98 -15.33 -6.57
C LYS A 49 -1.22 -13.85 -6.32
N THR A 50 -2.26 -13.53 -5.57
CA THR A 50 -2.60 -12.15 -5.26
C THR A 50 -2.85 -12.01 -3.77
N LEU A 51 -2.29 -10.94 -3.19
CA LEU A 51 -2.49 -10.60 -1.79
C LEU A 51 -2.93 -9.15 -1.71
N LEU A 52 -4.17 -8.94 -1.32
CA LEU A 52 -4.72 -7.60 -1.14
C LEU A 52 -4.58 -7.20 0.32
N LEU A 53 -4.03 -6.02 0.58
CA LEU A 53 -3.82 -5.52 1.93
C LEU A 53 -4.59 -4.22 2.11
N ILE A 54 -5.21 -4.06 3.28
CA ILE A 54 -5.93 -2.84 3.61
C ILE A 54 -5.38 -2.27 4.90
N PHE A 55 -4.91 -1.03 4.82
CA PHE A 55 -4.44 -0.26 5.97
C PHE A 55 -5.30 0.99 6.12
N GLU A 56 -5.43 1.48 7.35
CA GLU A 56 -6.12 2.74 7.62
C GLU A 56 -5.28 3.61 8.53
N ARG A 57 -5.48 4.92 8.40
CA ARG A 57 -4.82 5.90 9.23
C ARG A 57 -5.80 7.00 9.59
N TRP A 58 -5.82 7.34 10.88
CA TRP A 58 -6.64 8.44 11.37
C TRP A 58 -5.88 9.76 11.21
N TYR A 59 -6.57 10.76 10.68
CA TYR A 59 -6.02 12.10 10.54
C TYR A 59 -6.80 13.06 11.42
N MET A 60 -6.14 13.58 12.45
CA MET A 60 -6.79 14.46 13.40
C MET A 60 -7.26 15.78 12.76
N ARG A 61 -6.49 16.30 11.82
CA ARG A 61 -6.81 17.57 11.18
C ARG A 61 -8.12 17.54 10.40
N THR A 62 -8.36 16.44 9.73
CA THR A 62 -9.56 16.32 8.90
C THR A 62 -10.69 15.63 9.63
N GLY A 63 -10.40 15.05 10.78
CA GLY A 63 -11.40 14.29 11.53
C GLY A 63 -11.88 13.06 10.79
N GLY A 64 -11.03 12.46 9.96
CA GLY A 64 -11.39 11.31 9.17
C GLY A 64 -10.28 10.32 9.00
N TYR A 65 -10.60 9.17 8.41
CA TYR A 65 -9.63 8.14 8.08
C TYR A 65 -9.20 8.26 6.64
N ALA A 66 -7.96 7.92 6.38
CA ALA A 66 -7.50 7.62 5.04
C ALA A 66 -7.26 6.12 4.94
N SER A 67 -7.48 5.57 3.76
CA SER A 67 -7.28 4.15 3.51
C SER A 67 -6.16 3.95 2.52
N LEU A 68 -5.38 2.91 2.74
CA LEU A 68 -4.32 2.49 1.83
C LEU A 68 -4.60 1.06 1.43
N ILE A 69 -4.84 0.85 0.16
CA ILE A 69 -5.11 -0.48 -0.38
C ILE A 69 -3.94 -0.85 -1.28
N ILE A 70 -3.34 -2.00 -1.02
CA ILE A 70 -2.21 -2.48 -1.80
C ILE A 70 -2.56 -3.86 -2.34
N MET A 71 -2.55 -3.99 -3.67
CA MET A 71 -2.76 -5.28 -4.30
C MET A 71 -1.43 -5.78 -4.82
N LEU A 72 -0.90 -6.81 -4.17
CA LEU A 72 0.32 -7.47 -4.59
C LEU A 72 -0.04 -8.65 -5.46
N SER A 73 0.58 -8.76 -6.62
CA SER A 73 0.34 -9.87 -7.53
C SER A 73 1.65 -10.48 -7.97
N GLU A 74 1.62 -11.78 -8.19
CA GLU A 74 2.81 -12.52 -8.58
C GLU A 74 2.47 -13.49 -9.70
N PHE A 75 3.29 -13.49 -10.74
CA PHE A 75 3.16 -14.41 -11.86
C PHE A 75 4.53 -14.69 -12.47
N LYS A 76 4.92 -15.94 -12.49
CA LYS A 76 6.15 -16.40 -13.16
C LYS A 76 7.41 -15.61 -12.81
N GLY A 77 7.63 -15.38 -11.53
CA GLY A 77 8.85 -14.72 -11.07
C GLY A 77 8.80 -13.20 -11.11
N TYR A 78 7.68 -12.62 -11.50
CA TYR A 78 7.49 -11.17 -11.51
C TYR A 78 6.40 -10.79 -10.53
N GLN A 79 6.54 -9.61 -9.95
CA GLN A 79 5.58 -9.10 -8.98
C GLN A 79 5.16 -7.70 -9.35
N SER A 80 3.90 -7.38 -9.04
CA SER A 80 3.41 -6.02 -9.18
C SER A 80 2.75 -5.60 -7.87
N ALA A 81 2.71 -4.30 -7.64
CA ALA A 81 2.00 -3.73 -6.51
C ALA A 81 1.20 -2.55 -7.02
N ASP A 82 -0.10 -2.60 -6.83
CA ASP A 82 -0.98 -1.49 -7.15
C ASP A 82 -1.40 -0.85 -5.83
N ILE A 83 -1.09 0.43 -5.69
CA ILE A 83 -1.36 1.18 -4.47
C ILE A 83 -2.49 2.15 -4.75
N ILE A 84 -3.53 2.09 -3.93
CA ILE A 84 -4.62 3.07 -3.99
C ILE A 84 -4.77 3.65 -2.60
N SER A 85 -4.67 4.97 -2.50
CA SER A 85 -4.92 5.66 -1.25
C SER A 85 -6.09 6.61 -1.44
N THR A 86 -7.01 6.62 -0.47
CA THR A 86 -8.16 7.50 -0.50
C THR A 86 -8.15 8.38 0.73
N GLY A 87 -8.49 9.66 0.54
CA GLY A 87 -8.61 10.60 1.64
C GLY A 87 -9.96 10.51 2.33
N GLY A 88 -10.04 11.05 3.53
CA GLY A 88 -11.19 10.82 4.38
C GLY A 88 -12.44 11.63 4.09
N ARG A 89 -12.34 12.90 3.69
CA ARG A 89 -13.50 13.77 3.56
C ARG A 89 -13.57 14.44 2.20
N ASP A 90 -14.75 14.44 1.62
CA ASP A 90 -14.97 14.97 0.27
C ASP A 90 -15.00 16.50 0.23
N ASP A 91 -15.46 17.12 1.29
CA ASP A 91 -15.67 18.56 1.34
C ASP A 91 -14.41 19.35 1.71
N PHE A 92 -13.35 18.67 2.02
CA PHE A 92 -12.06 19.30 2.29
C PHE A 92 -11.01 18.78 1.38
N VAL A 93 -10.14 19.68 0.95
CA VAL A 93 -8.87 19.24 0.40
C VAL A 93 -8.21 18.42 1.50
N SER A 94 -7.87 17.19 1.19
CA SER A 94 -7.28 16.25 2.13
C SER A 94 -5.90 16.70 2.63
N TRP A 95 -5.42 17.83 2.17
CA TRP A 95 -4.09 18.36 2.49
C TRP A 95 -2.99 17.36 2.15
N GLY A 96 -3.22 16.57 1.08
CA GLY A 96 -2.25 15.59 0.64
C GLY A 96 -2.27 14.31 1.44
N ALA A 97 -3.29 14.08 2.28
CA ALA A 97 -3.35 12.86 3.10
C ALA A 97 -3.27 11.60 2.25
N GLU A 98 -4.06 11.54 1.16
CA GLU A 98 -4.02 10.39 0.27
C GLU A 98 -2.66 10.25 -0.42
N SER A 99 -2.05 11.37 -0.82
CA SER A 99 -0.73 11.35 -1.44
C SER A 99 0.35 10.92 -0.45
N ASN A 100 0.27 11.42 0.79
CA ASN A 100 1.23 11.07 1.82
C ASN A 100 1.13 9.60 2.20
N PHE A 101 -0.08 9.08 2.28
CA PHE A 101 -0.28 7.67 2.62
C PHE A 101 0.18 6.77 1.46
N ALA A 102 -0.14 7.15 0.23
CA ALA A 102 0.34 6.41 -0.94
C ALA A 102 1.86 6.40 -0.98
N LYS A 103 2.50 7.54 -0.65
CA LYS A 103 3.96 7.62 -0.63
C LYS A 103 4.57 6.73 0.44
N LEU A 104 3.93 6.59 1.59
CA LEU A 104 4.38 5.65 2.61
C LEU A 104 4.42 4.22 2.05
N GLY A 105 3.37 3.83 1.36
CA GLY A 105 3.33 2.51 0.71
C GLY A 105 4.39 2.38 -0.36
N GLU A 106 4.55 3.39 -1.18
CA GLU A 106 5.57 3.40 -2.23
C GLU A 106 6.97 3.27 -1.64
N ASP A 107 7.29 4.05 -0.62
CA ASP A 107 8.61 4.03 0.01
C ASP A 107 8.90 2.67 0.64
N ALA A 108 7.91 2.06 1.28
CA ALA A 108 8.07 0.73 1.86
C ALA A 108 8.37 -0.31 0.78
N LEU A 109 7.66 -0.25 -0.34
CA LEU A 109 7.89 -1.19 -1.43
C LEU A 109 9.23 -0.96 -2.13
N ARG A 110 9.68 0.29 -2.21
CA ARG A 110 10.99 0.57 -2.79
C ARG A 110 12.12 -0.08 -2.01
N THR A 111 12.01 -0.15 -0.69
CA THR A 111 13.03 -0.84 0.11
C THR A 111 13.07 -2.34 -0.18
N LEU A 112 12.01 -2.87 -0.77
CA LEU A 112 11.91 -4.29 -1.12
C LEU A 112 12.20 -4.54 -2.60
N GLY A 113 12.68 -3.53 -3.31
CA GLY A 113 13.12 -3.68 -4.69
C GLY A 113 12.10 -3.32 -5.75
N PHE A 114 10.93 -2.82 -5.34
CA PHE A 114 9.92 -2.39 -6.31
C PHE A 114 10.29 -1.03 -6.90
N VAL A 115 9.97 -0.86 -8.17
CA VAL A 115 10.12 0.42 -8.86
C VAL A 115 8.76 0.84 -9.43
N SER A 116 8.53 2.14 -9.48
CA SER A 116 7.22 2.67 -9.86
C SER A 116 7.00 2.76 -11.35
N LYS A 117 8.00 2.44 -12.14
CA LYS A 117 7.86 2.49 -13.59
C LYS A 117 8.78 1.47 -14.24
N VAL A 118 8.19 0.72 -15.17
CA VAL A 118 8.94 -0.21 -16.01
C VAL A 118 9.17 0.48 -17.35
N CYS A 119 10.42 0.58 -17.73
CA CYS A 119 10.77 1.16 -19.02
C CYS A 119 11.22 0.09 -19.98
#